data_5b4435112c02b68798ea316f490f44ea
#
_entry.id   5b4435112c02b68798ea316f490f44ea
#
_cell.length_a   1.000
_cell.length_b   1.000
_cell.length_c   1.000
_cell.angle_alpha   90.00
_cell.angle_beta   90.00
_cell.angle_gamma   90.00
#
_symmetry.space_group_name_H-M   'P 1'
#
loop_
_entity.id
_entity.type
_entity.pdbx_description
1 polymer ?
#
loop_
_entity_poly.entity_id
_entity_poly.type
_entity_poly.pdbx_seq_one_letter_code
_entity_poly.pdbx_strand_id
1 'polypeptide(L)'
;CYSFRHFKLGMLAIAVYGAVEVCPPTYILAYLTSAKDAVNPGLGMDAGYVGTLSAVYFIFMLIGRFIGGMVGGKVSPKAMITTVSFVAMVLVAVGMLLPVEQTIQFPGIDYVKMCLIWGEIPVGIFAFMLIGFCASVMWGGIFNLATEGLGKYTAKASGAFMMMVAGFAVVIGLQGFVIDLTHNYIGSFVVVLLAAAYIFYYALWGSKNVNTDIPVE
;
A
#
# COMPACT_ATOMS: atom_id res chain seq x y z
N CYS A 1 26.35 -3.76 -6.74
CA CYS A 1 25.16 -3.96 -5.90
C CYS A 1 24.23 -5.07 -6.41
N TYR A 2 24.07 -5.25 -7.72
CA TYR A 2 23.18 -6.29 -8.28
C TYR A 2 23.59 -7.74 -8.00
N SER A 3 24.77 -7.98 -7.47
CA SER A 3 25.21 -9.32 -7.05
C SER A 3 24.57 -9.76 -5.73
N PHE A 4 24.11 -8.82 -4.91
CA PHE A 4 23.46 -9.10 -3.63
C PHE A 4 22.01 -9.55 -3.82
N ARG A 5 21.69 -10.75 -3.33
CA ARG A 5 20.35 -11.33 -3.45
C ARG A 5 19.29 -10.49 -2.73
N HIS A 6 19.56 -10.08 -1.49
CA HIS A 6 18.63 -9.30 -0.69
C HIS A 6 18.32 -7.94 -1.33
N PHE A 7 19.28 -7.32 -2.02
CA PHE A 7 19.09 -6.07 -2.76
C PHE A 7 18.16 -6.27 -3.97
N LYS A 8 18.37 -7.33 -4.78
CA LYS A 8 17.49 -7.63 -5.93
C LYS A 8 16.04 -7.89 -5.49
N LEU A 9 15.86 -8.66 -4.43
CA LEU A 9 14.53 -8.93 -3.87
C LEU A 9 13.92 -7.65 -3.26
N GLY A 10 14.74 -6.78 -2.66
CA GLY A 10 14.33 -5.48 -2.16
C GLY A 10 13.89 -4.51 -3.27
N MET A 11 14.57 -4.53 -4.42
CA MET A 11 14.14 -3.78 -5.61
C MET A 11 12.76 -4.21 -6.08
N LEU A 12 12.50 -5.51 -6.12
CA LEU A 12 11.15 -6.00 -6.45
C LEU A 12 10.14 -5.64 -5.35
N ALA A 13 10.55 -5.69 -4.08
CA ALA A 13 9.68 -5.32 -2.96
C ALA A 13 9.22 -3.86 -3.05
N ILE A 14 10.11 -2.92 -3.40
CA ILE A 14 9.70 -1.51 -3.57
C ILE A 14 8.84 -1.32 -4.83
N ALA A 15 9.10 -2.06 -5.90
CA ALA A 15 8.28 -1.98 -7.11
C ALA A 15 6.83 -2.41 -6.83
N VAL A 16 6.62 -3.51 -6.10
CA VAL A 16 5.27 -3.99 -5.76
C VAL A 16 4.66 -3.25 -4.57
N TYR A 17 5.46 -2.59 -3.73
CA TYR A 17 4.97 -1.77 -2.64
C TYR A 17 4.00 -0.68 -3.11
N GLY A 18 4.17 -0.18 -4.34
CA GLY A 18 3.23 0.74 -4.96
C GLY A 18 1.79 0.25 -4.96
N ALA A 19 1.56 -1.08 -5.00
CA ALA A 19 0.22 -1.64 -4.86
C ALA A 19 -0.37 -1.39 -3.47
N VAL A 20 0.44 -1.41 -2.42
CA VAL A 20 -0.04 -1.18 -1.05
C VAL A 20 -0.22 0.32 -0.76
N GLU A 21 0.60 1.18 -1.35
CA GLU A 21 0.56 2.63 -1.10
C GLU A 21 -0.45 3.37 -1.97
N VAL A 22 -0.49 3.10 -3.27
CA VAL A 22 -1.19 3.94 -4.25
C VAL A 22 -2.51 3.32 -4.71
N CYS A 23 -2.59 2.00 -4.82
CA CYS A 23 -3.80 1.35 -5.29
C CYS A 23 -5.03 1.54 -4.37
N PRO A 24 -4.92 1.45 -3.02
CA PRO A 24 -6.09 1.63 -2.17
C PRO A 24 -6.76 3.00 -2.37
N PRO A 25 -6.10 4.15 -2.21
CA PRO A 25 -6.77 5.43 -2.38
C PRO A 25 -7.29 5.64 -3.81
N THR A 26 -6.57 5.14 -4.83
CA THR A 26 -6.97 5.28 -6.24
C THR A 26 -8.23 4.49 -6.54
N TYR A 27 -8.26 3.21 -6.20
CA TYR A 27 -9.37 2.33 -6.58
C TYR A 27 -10.55 2.37 -5.61
N ILE A 28 -10.36 2.82 -4.37
CA ILE A 28 -11.47 3.22 -3.49
C ILE A 28 -12.20 4.42 -4.10
N LEU A 29 -11.47 5.46 -4.50
CA LEU A 29 -12.05 6.63 -5.16
C LEU A 29 -12.84 6.20 -6.41
N ALA A 30 -12.22 5.41 -7.29
CA ALA A 30 -12.86 4.93 -8.51
C ALA A 30 -14.12 4.10 -8.21
N TYR A 31 -14.08 3.17 -7.27
CA TYR A 31 -15.22 2.34 -6.88
C TYR A 31 -16.39 3.16 -6.33
N LEU A 32 -16.10 4.10 -5.44
CA LEU A 32 -17.15 4.89 -4.79
C LEU A 32 -17.80 5.89 -5.76
N THR A 33 -17.04 6.43 -6.74
CA THR A 33 -17.54 7.43 -7.70
C THR A 33 -18.10 6.83 -8.98
N SER A 34 -17.67 5.63 -9.37
CA SER A 34 -18.16 4.99 -10.61
C SER A 34 -19.69 4.80 -10.55
N ALA A 35 -20.36 5.07 -11.66
CA ALA A 35 -21.80 4.91 -11.75
C ALA A 35 -22.20 3.43 -11.63
N LYS A 36 -23.40 3.17 -11.13
CA LYS A 36 -23.91 1.80 -10.93
C LYS A 36 -24.18 1.06 -12.23
N ASP A 37 -24.41 1.79 -13.30
CA ASP A 37 -24.66 1.31 -14.66
C ASP A 37 -23.42 1.36 -15.58
N ALA A 38 -22.26 1.72 -15.01
CA ALA A 38 -21.01 1.72 -15.76
C ALA A 38 -20.54 0.30 -16.09
N VAL A 39 -19.62 0.18 -17.05
CA VAL A 39 -18.96 -1.09 -17.42
C VAL A 39 -18.31 -1.74 -16.19
N ASN A 40 -17.67 -0.94 -15.37
CA ASN A 40 -17.16 -1.33 -14.07
C ASN A 40 -18.05 -0.65 -13.00
N PRO A 41 -19.05 -1.35 -12.46
CA PRO A 41 -20.04 -0.75 -11.59
C PRO A 41 -19.46 -0.34 -10.22
N GLY A 42 -19.84 0.84 -9.77
CA GLY A 42 -19.48 1.39 -8.47
C GLY A 42 -20.71 1.82 -7.67
N LEU A 43 -20.52 2.71 -6.71
CA LEU A 43 -21.60 3.17 -5.83
C LEU A 43 -22.26 4.48 -6.30
N GLY A 44 -21.66 5.21 -7.24
CA GLY A 44 -22.19 6.46 -7.80
C GLY A 44 -22.25 7.61 -6.76
N MET A 45 -21.31 7.62 -5.81
CA MET A 45 -21.28 8.64 -4.76
C MET A 45 -20.69 9.96 -5.28
N ASP A 46 -21.00 11.05 -4.60
CA ASP A 46 -20.47 12.38 -4.93
C ASP A 46 -18.94 12.42 -4.80
N ALA A 47 -18.27 12.94 -5.84
CA ALA A 47 -16.81 12.96 -5.92
C ALA A 47 -16.16 13.84 -4.84
N GLY A 48 -16.83 14.91 -4.40
CA GLY A 48 -16.35 15.78 -3.33
C GLY A 48 -16.32 15.03 -1.99
N TYR A 49 -17.42 14.33 -1.67
CA TYR A 49 -17.50 13.49 -0.48
C TYR A 49 -16.42 12.39 -0.50
N VAL A 50 -16.29 11.67 -1.62
CA VAL A 50 -15.31 10.58 -1.76
C VAL A 50 -13.87 11.09 -1.70
N GLY A 51 -13.59 12.31 -2.17
CA GLY A 51 -12.30 12.97 -1.99
C GLY A 51 -11.92 13.12 -0.51
N THR A 52 -12.88 13.41 0.36
CA THR A 52 -12.65 13.43 1.82
C THR A 52 -12.25 12.06 2.35
N LEU A 53 -12.89 10.98 1.88
CA LEU A 53 -12.55 9.61 2.28
C LEU A 53 -11.12 9.24 1.86
N SER A 54 -10.71 9.64 0.65
CA SER A 54 -9.33 9.44 0.20
C SER A 54 -8.33 10.22 1.08
N ALA A 55 -8.69 11.44 1.53
CA ALA A 55 -7.86 12.20 2.45
C ALA A 55 -7.66 11.48 3.79
N VAL A 56 -8.65 10.74 4.28
CA VAL A 56 -8.53 9.93 5.51
C VAL A 56 -7.45 8.86 5.37
N TYR A 57 -7.30 8.23 4.21
CA TYR A 57 -6.21 7.28 3.94
C TYR A 57 -4.83 7.94 4.18
N PHE A 58 -4.63 9.16 3.65
CA PHE A 58 -3.37 9.90 3.83
C PHE A 58 -3.18 10.39 5.26
N ILE A 59 -4.27 10.68 5.99
CA ILE A 59 -4.20 10.99 7.43
C ILE A 59 -3.70 9.77 8.21
N PHE A 60 -4.22 8.57 7.94
CA PHE A 60 -3.70 7.34 8.55
C PHE A 60 -2.24 7.10 8.18
N MET A 61 -1.84 7.40 6.95
CA MET A 61 -0.44 7.30 6.52
C MET A 61 0.44 8.30 7.29
N LEU A 62 -0.02 9.54 7.51
CA LEU A 62 0.71 10.54 8.29
C LEU A 62 0.89 10.10 9.75
N ILE A 63 -0.18 9.63 10.38
CA ILE A 63 -0.15 9.11 11.75
C ILE A 63 0.82 7.92 11.85
N GLY A 64 0.75 7.01 10.89
CA GLY A 64 1.64 5.85 10.83
C GLY A 64 3.11 6.24 10.68
N ARG A 65 3.44 7.24 9.86
CA ARG A 65 4.82 7.77 9.74
C ARG A 65 5.31 8.37 11.05
N PHE A 66 4.46 9.11 11.74
CA PHE A 66 4.81 9.71 13.02
C PHE A 66 5.09 8.63 14.09
N ILE A 67 4.18 7.66 14.23
CA ILE A 67 4.36 6.53 15.16
C ILE A 67 5.57 5.67 14.74
N GLY A 68 5.72 5.38 13.47
CA GLY A 68 6.86 4.62 12.93
C GLY A 68 8.20 5.30 13.22
N GLY A 69 8.26 6.62 13.13
CA GLY A 69 9.45 7.40 13.51
C GLY A 69 9.79 7.28 15.01
N MET A 70 8.77 7.33 15.88
CA MET A 70 8.98 7.18 17.33
C MET A 70 9.41 5.76 17.73
N VAL A 71 8.92 4.76 17.02
CA VAL A 71 9.17 3.34 17.31
C VAL A 71 10.43 2.82 16.62
N GLY A 72 10.80 3.41 15.47
CA GLY A 72 11.89 2.94 14.62
C GLY A 72 13.27 2.88 15.27
N GLY A 73 13.51 3.66 16.34
CA GLY A 73 14.73 3.57 17.15
C GLY A 73 14.75 2.39 18.14
N LYS A 74 13.60 1.73 18.39
CA LYS A 74 13.45 0.66 19.40
C LYS A 74 13.16 -0.71 18.76
N VAL A 75 12.66 -0.74 17.55
CA VAL A 75 12.25 -1.96 16.83
C VAL A 75 13.07 -2.11 15.56
N SER A 76 13.57 -3.33 15.30
CA SER A 76 14.32 -3.59 14.07
C SER A 76 13.46 -3.35 12.82
N PRO A 77 14.03 -2.83 11.73
CA PRO A 77 13.32 -2.65 10.46
C PRO A 77 12.64 -3.94 9.98
N LYS A 78 13.31 -5.07 10.17
CA LYS A 78 12.77 -6.39 9.82
C LYS A 78 11.49 -6.71 10.59
N ALA A 79 11.48 -6.55 11.91
CA ALA A 79 10.30 -6.81 12.74
C ALA A 79 9.15 -5.86 12.37
N MET A 80 9.46 -4.58 12.16
CA MET A 80 8.47 -3.59 11.79
C MET A 80 7.81 -3.92 10.45
N ILE A 81 8.59 -4.21 9.39
CA ILE A 81 8.03 -4.54 8.08
C ILE A 81 7.25 -5.84 8.12
N THR A 82 7.73 -6.86 8.84
CA THR A 82 7.00 -8.12 9.01
C THR A 82 5.63 -7.88 9.64
N THR A 83 5.57 -7.10 10.71
CA THR A 83 4.30 -6.81 11.40
C THR A 83 3.34 -6.02 10.52
N VAL A 84 3.79 -4.90 9.93
CA VAL A 84 2.88 -4.05 9.14
C VAL A 84 2.43 -4.71 7.84
N SER A 85 3.27 -5.54 7.20
CA SER A 85 2.85 -6.29 6.01
C SER A 85 1.83 -7.39 6.34
N PHE A 86 2.00 -8.07 7.48
CA PHE A 86 1.00 -9.02 7.95
C PHE A 86 -0.34 -8.34 8.27
N VAL A 87 -0.32 -7.22 9.00
CA VAL A 87 -1.53 -6.44 9.31
C VAL A 87 -2.19 -5.94 8.02
N ALA A 88 -1.40 -5.45 7.05
CA ALA A 88 -1.94 -5.04 5.75
C ALA A 88 -2.64 -6.20 5.02
N MET A 89 -2.06 -7.41 5.02
CA MET A 89 -2.72 -8.60 4.44
C MET A 89 -4.05 -8.88 5.11
N VAL A 90 -4.11 -8.83 6.44
CA VAL A 90 -5.35 -9.04 7.20
C VAL A 90 -6.39 -7.97 6.85
N LEU A 91 -5.99 -6.69 6.81
CA LEU A 91 -6.89 -5.58 6.46
C LEU A 91 -7.45 -5.71 5.04
N VAL A 92 -6.59 -6.09 4.06
CA VAL A 92 -7.04 -6.34 2.68
C VAL A 92 -8.04 -7.50 2.66
N ALA A 93 -7.72 -8.62 3.31
CA ALA A 93 -8.60 -9.78 3.35
C ALA A 93 -9.96 -9.45 4.01
N VAL A 94 -9.93 -8.73 5.12
CA VAL A 94 -11.16 -8.25 5.80
C VAL A 94 -11.96 -7.35 4.88
N GLY A 95 -11.32 -6.36 4.21
CA GLY A 95 -12.00 -5.46 3.28
C GLY A 95 -12.64 -6.18 2.09
N MET A 96 -12.01 -7.27 1.61
CA MET A 96 -12.53 -8.08 0.50
C MET A 96 -13.67 -9.01 0.92
N LEU A 97 -13.68 -9.48 2.18
CA LEU A 97 -14.65 -10.46 2.68
C LEU A 97 -15.89 -9.83 3.28
N LEU A 98 -15.81 -8.57 3.73
CA LEU A 98 -16.95 -7.88 4.32
C LEU A 98 -18.03 -7.59 3.26
N PRO A 99 -19.31 -7.89 3.54
CA PRO A 99 -20.40 -7.58 2.63
C PRO A 99 -20.54 -6.08 2.37
N VAL A 100 -20.76 -5.71 1.12
CA VAL A 100 -20.91 -4.30 0.70
C VAL A 100 -22.17 -3.66 1.28
N GLU A 101 -23.16 -4.47 1.62
CA GLU A 101 -24.44 -4.06 2.24
C GLU A 101 -24.27 -3.57 3.69
N GLN A 102 -23.20 -3.96 4.36
CA GLN A 102 -22.88 -3.45 5.69
C GLN A 102 -22.28 -2.05 5.56
N THR A 103 -23.08 -1.03 5.83
CA THR A 103 -22.66 0.37 5.74
C THR A 103 -22.53 1.00 7.12
N ILE A 104 -21.67 2.01 7.21
CA ILE A 104 -21.56 2.92 8.36
C ILE A 104 -21.70 4.35 7.88
N GLN A 105 -22.27 5.21 8.75
CA GLN A 105 -22.25 6.64 8.51
C GLN A 105 -20.85 7.20 8.79
N PHE A 106 -20.30 7.89 7.80
CA PHE A 106 -18.99 8.49 7.90
C PHE A 106 -19.04 9.98 7.54
N PRO A 107 -18.40 10.87 8.33
CA PRO A 107 -18.37 12.29 8.05
C PRO A 107 -17.50 12.61 6.84
N GLY A 108 -17.96 13.51 6.00
CA GLY A 108 -17.20 14.07 4.89
C GLY A 108 -17.49 15.56 4.75
N ILE A 109 -16.81 16.21 3.82
CA ILE A 109 -16.92 17.63 3.54
C ILE A 109 -17.57 17.81 2.16
N ASP A 110 -18.68 18.52 2.11
CA ASP A 110 -19.19 19.06 0.86
C ASP A 110 -18.39 20.34 0.52
N TYR A 111 -17.49 20.24 -0.46
CA TYR A 111 -16.63 21.35 -0.85
C TYR A 111 -17.37 22.49 -1.54
N VAL A 112 -18.60 22.26 -2.03
CA VAL A 112 -19.42 23.29 -2.66
C VAL A 112 -20.11 24.15 -1.60
N LYS A 113 -20.69 23.49 -0.60
CA LYS A 113 -21.41 24.16 0.49
C LYS A 113 -20.54 24.45 1.70
N MET A 114 -19.27 23.97 1.70
CA MET A 114 -18.32 24.08 2.83
C MET A 114 -18.93 23.63 4.16
N CYS A 115 -19.74 22.57 4.12
CA CYS A 115 -20.40 22.00 5.30
C CYS A 115 -20.03 20.52 5.48
N LEU A 116 -20.18 20.07 6.73
CA LEU A 116 -19.98 18.67 7.09
C LEU A 116 -21.23 17.89 6.68
N ILE A 117 -21.05 16.83 5.93
CA ILE A 117 -22.10 15.92 5.51
C ILE A 117 -21.83 14.51 6.01
N TRP A 118 -22.88 13.75 6.20
CA TRP A 118 -22.78 12.33 6.58
C TRP A 118 -23.20 11.48 5.39
N GLY A 119 -22.34 10.55 5.02
CA GLY A 119 -22.63 9.59 3.94
C GLY A 119 -22.46 8.16 4.44
N GLU A 120 -23.15 7.25 3.81
CA GLU A 120 -23.04 5.81 4.10
C GLU A 120 -21.95 5.19 3.23
N ILE A 121 -20.96 4.54 3.86
CA ILE A 121 -19.90 3.82 3.18
C ILE A 121 -19.87 2.35 3.64
N PRO A 122 -19.54 1.40 2.75
CA PRO A 122 -19.31 0.02 3.15
C PRO A 122 -18.20 -0.10 4.20
N VAL A 123 -18.44 -0.92 5.22
CA VAL A 123 -17.45 -1.12 6.32
C VAL A 123 -16.10 -1.62 5.78
N GLY A 124 -16.10 -2.44 4.72
CA GLY A 124 -14.89 -2.93 4.07
C GLY A 124 -13.97 -1.81 3.56
N ILE A 125 -14.54 -0.68 3.13
CA ILE A 125 -13.76 0.50 2.68
C ILE A 125 -12.91 1.06 3.82
N PHE A 126 -13.42 1.06 5.05
CA PHE A 126 -12.65 1.51 6.21
C PHE A 126 -11.41 0.63 6.46
N ALA A 127 -11.54 -0.69 6.28
CA ALA A 127 -10.39 -1.59 6.36
C ALA A 127 -9.32 -1.24 5.31
N PHE A 128 -9.73 -0.93 4.08
CA PHE A 128 -8.79 -0.48 3.04
C PHE A 128 -8.14 0.88 3.36
N MET A 129 -8.87 1.82 3.99
CA MET A 129 -8.29 3.09 4.43
C MET A 129 -7.20 2.90 5.48
N LEU A 130 -7.39 1.94 6.41
CA LEU A 130 -6.40 1.62 7.45
C LEU A 130 -5.09 1.07 6.88
N ILE A 131 -5.06 0.56 5.64
CA ILE A 131 -3.84 0.12 4.97
C ILE A 131 -2.82 1.27 4.88
N GLY A 132 -3.27 2.52 4.77
CA GLY A 132 -2.41 3.70 4.78
C GLY A 132 -1.49 3.76 6.00
N PHE A 133 -1.99 3.36 7.17
CA PHE A 133 -1.18 3.26 8.38
C PHE A 133 -0.03 2.25 8.21
N CYS A 134 -0.31 1.07 7.63
CA CYS A 134 0.70 0.04 7.39
C CYS A 134 1.70 0.47 6.31
N ALA A 135 1.21 1.05 5.20
CA ALA A 135 2.04 1.51 4.09
C ALA A 135 3.07 2.57 4.53
N SER A 136 2.72 3.38 5.53
CA SER A 136 3.50 4.53 5.97
C SER A 136 4.96 4.26 6.32
N VAL A 137 5.26 3.11 6.91
CA VAL A 137 6.60 2.71 7.36
C VAL A 137 7.28 1.69 6.44
N MET A 138 6.53 1.11 5.49
CA MET A 138 7.05 0.05 4.61
C MET A 138 8.17 0.54 3.72
N TRP A 139 8.03 1.73 3.11
CA TRP A 139 9.01 2.25 2.17
C TRP A 139 10.41 2.37 2.79
N GLY A 140 10.52 3.07 3.91
CA GLY A 140 11.78 3.26 4.64
C GLY A 140 12.37 1.95 5.16
N GLY A 141 11.50 1.05 5.65
CA GLY A 141 11.95 -0.25 6.14
C GLY A 141 12.45 -1.17 5.03
N ILE A 142 11.79 -1.21 3.86
CA ILE A 142 12.25 -1.98 2.69
C ILE A 142 13.59 -1.42 2.21
N PHE A 143 13.73 -0.08 2.15
CA PHE A 143 14.98 0.57 1.76
C PHE A 143 16.13 0.18 2.71
N ASN A 144 15.92 0.28 4.02
CA ASN A 144 16.91 -0.10 5.02
C ASN A 144 17.35 -1.56 4.88
N LEU A 145 16.40 -2.48 4.75
CA LEU A 145 16.70 -3.91 4.56
C LEU A 145 17.40 -4.20 3.24
N ALA A 146 17.07 -3.47 2.18
CA ALA A 146 17.67 -3.66 0.85
C ALA A 146 19.10 -3.14 0.78
N THR A 147 19.43 -2.08 1.53
CA THR A 147 20.75 -1.43 1.50
C THR A 147 21.68 -1.89 2.62
N GLU A 148 21.18 -2.71 3.54
CA GLU A 148 21.97 -3.23 4.65
C GLU A 148 23.19 -4.02 4.17
N GLY A 149 24.38 -3.65 4.67
CA GLY A 149 25.63 -4.34 4.36
C GLY A 149 26.18 -4.13 2.94
N LEU A 150 25.72 -3.10 2.20
CA LEU A 150 26.23 -2.81 0.87
C LEU A 150 27.51 -1.93 0.85
N GLY A 151 27.89 -1.30 1.96
CA GLY A 151 29.09 -0.48 2.10
C GLY A 151 29.25 0.52 0.95
N LYS A 152 30.37 0.48 0.24
CA LYS A 152 30.68 1.38 -0.90
C LYS A 152 29.66 1.34 -2.05
N TYR A 153 28.84 0.30 -2.13
CA TYR A 153 27.82 0.17 -3.17
C TYR A 153 26.50 0.87 -2.83
N THR A 154 26.33 1.37 -1.58
CA THR A 154 25.07 1.96 -1.10
C THR A 154 24.60 3.13 -1.97
N ALA A 155 25.49 4.02 -2.43
CA ALA A 155 25.10 5.16 -3.26
C ALA A 155 24.50 4.71 -4.61
N LYS A 156 25.12 3.73 -5.28
CA LYS A 156 24.61 3.17 -6.53
C LYS A 156 23.33 2.36 -6.31
N ALA A 157 23.25 1.64 -5.20
CA ALA A 157 22.08 0.87 -4.81
C ALA A 157 20.87 1.79 -4.56
N SER A 158 21.08 2.91 -3.87
CA SER A 158 20.00 3.89 -3.62
C SER A 158 19.44 4.46 -4.92
N GLY A 159 20.28 4.81 -5.89
CA GLY A 159 19.83 5.28 -7.20
C GLY A 159 19.00 4.22 -7.94
N ALA A 160 19.50 2.97 -7.99
CA ALA A 160 18.78 1.86 -8.63
C ALA A 160 17.46 1.55 -7.92
N PHE A 161 17.44 1.61 -6.59
CA PHE A 161 16.23 1.42 -5.79
C PHE A 161 15.17 2.47 -6.10
N MET A 162 15.55 3.75 -6.21
CA MET A 162 14.64 4.84 -6.58
C MET A 162 14.04 4.65 -7.99
N MET A 163 14.79 4.10 -8.93
CA MET A 163 14.27 3.82 -10.28
C MET A 163 13.12 2.78 -10.24
N MET A 164 13.11 1.88 -9.25
CA MET A 164 12.06 0.86 -9.12
C MET A 164 10.71 1.43 -8.68
N VAL A 165 10.64 2.69 -8.26
CA VAL A 165 9.36 3.40 -8.02
C VAL A 165 8.53 3.48 -9.31
N ALA A 166 9.15 3.43 -10.50
CA ALA A 166 8.42 3.28 -11.76
C ALA A 166 7.54 2.02 -11.81
N GLY A 167 7.85 0.99 -11.00
CA GLY A 167 7.01 -0.19 -10.81
C GLY A 167 5.60 0.12 -10.27
N PHE A 168 5.41 1.26 -9.62
CA PHE A 168 4.09 1.71 -9.15
C PHE A 168 3.08 1.84 -10.30
N ALA A 169 3.52 2.38 -11.45
CA ALA A 169 2.67 2.47 -12.62
C ALA A 169 2.25 1.08 -13.13
N VAL A 170 3.15 0.10 -13.05
CA VAL A 170 2.87 -1.28 -13.48
C VAL A 170 1.82 -1.93 -12.59
N VAL A 171 1.95 -1.81 -11.26
CA VAL A 171 0.99 -2.44 -10.33
C VAL A 171 -0.37 -1.74 -10.32
N ILE A 172 -0.42 -0.42 -10.52
CA ILE A 172 -1.67 0.32 -10.72
C ILE A 172 -2.36 -0.19 -12.01
N GLY A 173 -1.63 -0.23 -13.13
CA GLY A 173 -2.16 -0.75 -14.39
C GLY A 173 -2.63 -2.20 -14.29
N LEU A 174 -1.89 -3.05 -13.56
CA LEU A 174 -2.27 -4.44 -13.31
C LEU A 174 -3.59 -4.55 -12.56
N GLN A 175 -3.79 -3.74 -11.50
CA GLN A 175 -5.05 -3.74 -10.77
C GLN A 175 -6.20 -3.22 -11.64
N GLY A 176 -5.98 -2.16 -12.44
CA GLY A 176 -6.96 -1.68 -13.42
C GLY A 176 -7.34 -2.76 -14.43
N PHE A 177 -6.36 -3.48 -14.97
CA PHE A 177 -6.60 -4.60 -15.88
C PHE A 177 -7.43 -5.73 -15.22
N VAL A 178 -7.17 -6.04 -13.96
CA VAL A 178 -8.00 -7.01 -13.20
C VAL A 178 -9.42 -6.51 -13.05
N ILE A 179 -9.64 -5.22 -12.81
CA ILE A 179 -10.99 -4.63 -12.74
C ILE A 179 -11.70 -4.76 -14.08
N ASP A 180 -11.04 -4.43 -15.18
CA ASP A 180 -11.62 -4.50 -16.52
C ASP A 180 -11.99 -5.94 -16.93
N LEU A 181 -11.23 -6.93 -16.45
CA LEU A 181 -11.52 -8.35 -16.71
C LEU A 181 -12.64 -8.90 -15.84
N THR A 182 -12.72 -8.47 -14.58
CA THR A 182 -13.63 -9.07 -13.58
C THR A 182 -14.85 -8.24 -13.30
N HIS A 183 -14.86 -6.96 -13.75
CA HIS A 183 -15.86 -5.95 -13.41
C HIS A 183 -16.11 -5.83 -11.90
N ASN A 184 -15.06 -6.09 -11.09
CA ASN A 184 -15.15 -6.14 -9.64
C ASN A 184 -13.98 -5.37 -9.00
N TYR A 185 -14.27 -4.17 -8.49
CA TYR A 185 -13.29 -3.34 -7.79
C TYR A 185 -12.75 -4.01 -6.52
N ILE A 186 -13.64 -4.57 -5.70
CA ILE A 186 -13.26 -5.18 -4.42
C ILE A 186 -12.40 -6.42 -4.65
N GLY A 187 -12.79 -7.29 -5.61
CA GLY A 187 -12.02 -8.47 -5.98
C GLY A 187 -10.62 -8.15 -6.51
N SER A 188 -10.44 -6.98 -7.15
CA SER A 188 -9.13 -6.55 -7.67
C SER A 188 -8.08 -6.29 -6.59
N PHE A 189 -8.49 -6.10 -5.34
CA PHE A 189 -7.57 -5.95 -4.20
C PHE A 189 -6.72 -7.21 -3.93
N VAL A 190 -6.98 -8.30 -4.63
CA VAL A 190 -6.07 -9.46 -4.68
C VAL A 190 -4.65 -9.04 -5.12
N VAL A 191 -4.51 -8.03 -5.98
CA VAL A 191 -3.21 -7.49 -6.39
C VAL A 191 -2.48 -6.87 -5.19
N VAL A 192 -3.20 -6.11 -4.37
CA VAL A 192 -2.66 -5.51 -3.13
C VAL A 192 -2.29 -6.60 -2.11
N LEU A 193 -3.14 -7.62 -1.99
CA LEU A 193 -2.89 -8.77 -1.10
C LEU A 193 -1.61 -9.52 -1.48
N LEU A 194 -1.43 -9.81 -2.77
CA LEU A 194 -0.22 -10.49 -3.27
C LEU A 194 1.03 -9.64 -3.10
N ALA A 195 0.93 -8.31 -3.29
CA ALA A 195 2.03 -7.39 -3.05
C ALA A 195 2.42 -7.37 -1.56
N ALA A 196 1.45 -7.26 -0.65
CA ALA A 196 1.68 -7.31 0.79
C ALA A 196 2.29 -8.66 1.22
N ALA A 197 1.82 -9.77 0.65
CA ALA A 197 2.36 -11.11 0.89
C ALA A 197 3.82 -11.23 0.42
N TYR A 198 4.16 -10.64 -0.73
CA TYR A 198 5.55 -10.60 -1.19
C TYR A 198 6.43 -9.77 -0.26
N ILE A 199 5.97 -8.61 0.22
CA ILE A 199 6.72 -7.77 1.17
C ILE A 199 6.92 -8.53 2.49
N PHE A 200 5.91 -9.25 2.96
CA PHE A 200 6.01 -10.11 4.14
C PHE A 200 7.06 -11.21 3.96
N TYR A 201 7.05 -11.92 2.83
CA TYR A 201 8.07 -12.90 2.46
C TYR A 201 9.46 -12.26 2.41
N TYR A 202 9.58 -11.08 1.79
CA TYR A 202 10.84 -10.36 1.71
C TYR A 202 11.39 -10.01 3.10
N ALA A 203 10.57 -9.51 4.00
CA ALA A 203 10.97 -9.16 5.36
C ALA A 203 11.47 -10.38 6.14
N LEU A 204 10.79 -11.53 6.02
CA LEU A 204 11.13 -12.74 6.78
C LEU A 204 12.41 -13.44 6.27
N TRP A 205 12.49 -13.64 4.96
CA TRP A 205 13.54 -14.49 4.34
C TRP A 205 14.36 -13.77 3.26
N GLY A 206 13.73 -12.92 2.46
CA GLY A 206 14.36 -12.29 1.30
C GLY A 206 15.38 -11.22 1.68
N SER A 207 15.22 -10.57 2.82
CA SER A 207 16.09 -9.48 3.30
C SER A 207 17.42 -9.98 3.88
N LYS A 208 17.57 -11.28 4.14
CA LYS A 208 18.82 -11.82 4.70
C LYS A 208 19.97 -11.69 3.68
N ASN A 209 21.05 -11.01 4.09
CA ASN A 209 22.28 -10.97 3.30
C ASN A 209 22.97 -12.34 3.34
N VAL A 210 23.03 -13.00 2.19
CA VAL A 210 23.70 -14.30 2.01
C VAL A 210 25.00 -14.18 1.21
N ASN A 211 25.35 -12.99 0.74
CA ASN A 211 26.51 -12.71 -0.10
C ASN A 211 27.61 -12.02 0.71
N THR A 212 28.10 -12.70 1.75
CA THR A 212 29.14 -12.18 2.67
C THR A 212 30.55 -12.14 2.06
N ASP A 213 30.77 -12.83 0.96
CA ASP A 213 32.09 -12.95 0.30
C ASP A 213 32.42 -11.74 -0.60
N ILE A 214 31.46 -10.81 -0.79
CA ILE A 214 31.66 -9.63 -1.64
C ILE A 214 32.29 -8.51 -0.82
N PRO A 215 33.50 -8.00 -1.19
CA PRO A 215 34.13 -6.93 -0.45
C PRO A 215 33.34 -5.63 -0.56
N VAL A 216 32.97 -5.06 0.59
CA VAL A 216 32.17 -3.84 0.73
C VAL A 216 32.91 -2.64 1.28
N GLU A 217 34.21 -2.83 1.60
CA GLU A 217 35.14 -1.78 2.02
C GLU A 217 35.65 -0.93 0.86
#